data_8f29a895ce083f667e4e6be7f7903331
#
_entry.id   8f29a895ce083f667e4e6be7f7903331
#
_cell.length_a   1.000
_cell.length_b   1.000
_cell.length_c   1.000
_cell.angle_alpha   90.00
_cell.angle_beta   90.00
_cell.angle_gamma   90.00
#
_symmetry.space_group_name_H-M   'P 1'
#
loop_
_entity.id
_entity.type
_entity.pdbx_description
1 polymer ?
#
loop_
_entity_poly.entity_id
_entity_poly.type
_entity_poly.pdbx_seq_one_letter_code
_entity_poly.pdbx_strand_id
1 'polypeptide(L)'
;MKYVVIAAILSIFIIPLPFSVKLFLSFYDKKLYFSIFFLKIIKLKSCYANISDKSVFFHFSDKKAVMFPVSKMFPVKGSLGFFKPFLITKFNYTTILNAGDSIAAFYVLSMLNCLNAAVYAYLKETRPLLDFRGDGIISDKKTQNGIIADIGICFNVLSVLIAMFKTVLKGAKNG
;
A
#
# COMPACT_ATOMS: atom_id res chain seq x y z
N MET A 1 23.75 -3.39 -33.73
CA MET A 1 22.34 -3.25 -33.28
C MET A 1 21.87 -4.34 -32.32
N LYS A 2 22.08 -5.66 -32.56
CA LYS A 2 21.60 -6.73 -31.67
C LYS A 2 22.05 -6.59 -30.21
N TYR A 3 23.31 -6.25 -29.95
CA TYR A 3 23.85 -6.09 -28.59
C TYR A 3 23.26 -4.90 -27.84
N VAL A 4 22.93 -3.81 -28.55
CA VAL A 4 22.28 -2.63 -27.94
C VAL A 4 20.86 -2.98 -27.48
N VAL A 5 20.13 -3.74 -28.28
CA VAL A 5 18.76 -4.21 -27.89
C VAL A 5 18.82 -5.15 -26.70
N ILE A 6 19.78 -6.09 -26.69
CA ILE A 6 19.96 -7.00 -25.54
C ILE A 6 20.35 -6.22 -24.27
N ALA A 7 21.27 -5.26 -24.37
CA ALA A 7 21.65 -4.41 -23.25
C ALA A 7 20.47 -3.56 -22.73
N ALA A 8 19.65 -3.02 -23.64
CA ALA A 8 18.45 -2.27 -23.27
C ALA A 8 17.42 -3.15 -22.53
N ILE A 9 17.19 -4.39 -23.02
CA ILE A 9 16.29 -5.33 -22.34
C ILE A 9 16.84 -5.72 -20.98
N LEU A 10 18.12 -6.02 -20.85
CA LEU A 10 18.74 -6.35 -19.57
C LEU A 10 18.68 -5.18 -18.57
N SER A 11 18.81 -3.95 -19.05
CA SER A 11 18.70 -2.74 -18.23
C SER A 11 17.33 -2.65 -17.53
N ILE A 12 16.24 -3.04 -18.21
CA ILE A 12 14.89 -3.01 -17.65
C ILE A 12 14.77 -3.92 -16.42
N PHE A 13 15.50 -5.04 -16.41
CA PHE A 13 15.49 -5.95 -15.26
C PHE A 13 16.29 -5.41 -14.06
N ILE A 14 17.23 -4.52 -14.28
CA ILE A 14 18.11 -3.97 -13.24
C ILE A 14 17.57 -2.64 -12.72
N ILE A 15 16.93 -1.83 -13.55
CA ILE A 15 16.40 -0.52 -13.14
C ILE A 15 15.24 -0.69 -12.15
N PRO A 16 15.25 0.04 -11.01
CA PRO A 16 14.14 0.01 -10.08
C PRO A 16 12.91 0.67 -10.70
N LEU A 17 11.82 -0.07 -10.76
CA LEU A 17 10.55 0.40 -11.31
C LEU A 17 9.70 1.03 -10.21
N PRO A 18 9.30 2.30 -10.34
CA PRO A 18 8.46 2.98 -9.36
C PRO A 18 6.98 2.71 -9.62
N PHE A 19 6.29 2.26 -8.59
CA PHE A 19 4.84 2.12 -8.54
C PHE A 19 4.25 3.02 -7.45
N SER A 20 3.02 3.45 -7.61
CA SER A 20 2.26 4.13 -6.57
C SER A 20 0.93 3.42 -6.38
N VAL A 21 0.58 3.18 -5.13
CA VAL A 21 -0.70 2.59 -4.73
C VAL A 21 -1.46 3.65 -3.96
N LYS A 22 -2.58 4.10 -4.50
CA LYS A 22 -3.49 5.01 -3.82
C LYS A 22 -4.62 4.20 -3.18
N LEU A 23 -4.80 4.41 -1.89
CA LEU A 23 -5.84 3.78 -1.09
C LEU A 23 -6.82 4.84 -0.59
N PHE A 24 -8.10 4.51 -0.56
CA PHE A 24 -9.12 5.28 0.13
C PHE A 24 -10.01 4.34 0.92
N LEU A 25 -9.89 4.39 2.24
CA LEU A 25 -10.76 3.67 3.16
C LEU A 25 -11.91 4.58 3.56
N SER A 26 -13.11 4.32 3.06
CA SER A 26 -14.34 5.00 3.47
C SER A 26 -14.91 4.34 4.71
N PHE A 27 -15.02 5.09 5.82
CA PHE A 27 -15.67 4.61 7.03
C PHE A 27 -17.19 4.58 6.89
N TYR A 28 -17.74 5.45 6.04
CA TYR A 28 -19.18 5.51 5.76
C TYR A 28 -19.67 4.26 5.02
N ASP A 29 -19.02 3.92 3.90
CA ASP A 29 -19.40 2.80 3.04
C ASP A 29 -18.79 1.46 3.49
N LYS A 30 -17.88 1.46 4.48
CA LYS A 30 -17.06 0.29 4.86
C LYS A 30 -16.33 -0.34 3.67
N LYS A 31 -15.87 0.51 2.75
CA LYS A 31 -15.19 0.12 1.51
C LYS A 31 -13.77 0.63 1.48
N LEU A 32 -12.89 -0.22 0.99
CA LEU A 32 -11.51 0.14 0.66
C LEU A 32 -11.38 0.21 -0.85
N TYR A 33 -11.15 1.40 -1.38
CA TYR A 33 -10.82 1.62 -2.79
C TYR A 33 -9.31 1.64 -2.93
N PHE A 34 -8.77 0.98 -3.94
CA PHE A 34 -7.36 1.03 -4.25
C PHE A 34 -7.11 1.13 -5.75
N SER A 35 -6.09 1.88 -6.10
CA SER A 35 -5.68 2.12 -7.46
C SER A 35 -4.16 2.00 -7.56
N ILE A 36 -3.71 1.26 -8.57
CA ILE A 36 -2.29 1.02 -8.83
C ILE A 36 -1.87 1.85 -10.04
N PHE A 37 -0.78 2.58 -9.88
CA PHE A 37 -0.19 3.41 -10.92
C PHE A 37 1.25 2.98 -11.19
N PHE A 38 1.61 2.92 -12.47
CA PHE A 38 2.99 2.78 -12.94
C PHE A 38 3.57 4.15 -13.22
N LEU A 39 4.83 4.38 -12.83
CA LEU A 39 5.51 5.68 -12.96
C LEU A 39 4.73 6.86 -12.35
N LYS A 40 3.83 6.58 -11.38
CA LYS A 40 2.91 7.57 -10.74
C LYS A 40 1.88 8.22 -11.68
N ILE A 41 1.91 7.94 -12.98
CA ILE A 41 1.10 8.59 -14.01
C ILE A 41 0.13 7.59 -14.63
N ILE A 42 0.60 6.42 -15.03
CA ILE A 42 -0.19 5.44 -15.78
C ILE A 42 -1.02 4.61 -14.80
N LYS A 43 -2.33 4.81 -14.81
CA LYS A 43 -3.27 4.01 -14.00
C LYS A 43 -3.39 2.61 -14.60
N LEU A 44 -2.87 1.61 -13.89
CA LEU A 44 -2.93 0.22 -14.32
C LEU A 44 -4.27 -0.42 -13.99
N LYS A 45 -4.73 -0.26 -12.75
CA LYS A 45 -5.97 -0.88 -12.28
C LYS A 45 -6.56 -0.12 -11.10
N SER A 46 -7.89 -0.14 -11.02
CA SER A 46 -8.65 0.22 -9.81
C SER A 46 -9.51 -0.94 -9.39
N CYS A 47 -9.59 -1.15 -8.10
CA CYS A 47 -10.40 -2.17 -7.48
C CYS A 47 -11.00 -1.61 -6.20
N TYR A 48 -12.01 -2.30 -5.66
CA TYR A 48 -12.51 -1.98 -4.33
C TYR A 48 -12.72 -3.26 -3.52
N ALA A 49 -12.68 -3.14 -2.22
CA ALA A 49 -12.95 -4.22 -1.31
C ALA A 49 -14.06 -3.81 -0.33
N ASN A 50 -15.05 -4.64 -0.16
CA ASN A 50 -16.06 -4.50 0.88
C ASN A 50 -15.55 -5.20 2.14
N ILE A 51 -15.54 -4.48 3.26
CA ILE A 51 -15.09 -4.99 4.55
C ILE A 51 -16.32 -5.43 5.33
N SER A 52 -16.42 -6.71 5.61
CA SER A 52 -17.40 -7.31 6.53
C SER A 52 -16.68 -7.85 7.76
N ASP A 53 -17.38 -8.09 8.86
CA ASP A 53 -16.80 -8.48 10.13
C ASP A 53 -15.95 -9.78 10.07
N LYS A 54 -16.26 -10.70 9.17
CA LYS A 54 -15.56 -12.00 9.04
C LYS A 54 -14.80 -12.20 7.74
N SER A 55 -15.01 -11.34 6.73
CA SER A 55 -14.44 -11.52 5.38
C SER A 55 -14.29 -10.20 4.65
N VAL A 56 -13.35 -10.18 3.71
CA VAL A 56 -13.14 -9.08 2.79
C VAL A 56 -13.43 -9.57 1.38
N PHE A 57 -14.32 -8.88 0.68
CA PHE A 57 -14.69 -9.17 -0.68
C PHE A 57 -13.96 -8.24 -1.63
N PHE A 58 -12.97 -8.74 -2.35
CA PHE A 58 -12.24 -7.98 -3.35
C PHE A 58 -12.95 -8.02 -4.70
N HIS A 59 -13.33 -6.86 -5.20
CA HIS A 59 -13.94 -6.68 -6.51
C HIS A 59 -12.88 -6.20 -7.51
N PHE A 60 -12.35 -7.12 -8.30
CA PHE A 60 -11.41 -6.81 -9.38
C PHE A 60 -12.09 -6.31 -10.66
N SER A 61 -13.38 -6.55 -10.78
CA SER A 61 -14.28 -6.13 -11.86
C SER A 61 -15.69 -6.21 -11.30
N ASP A 62 -16.64 -5.51 -11.91
CA ASP A 62 -18.06 -5.54 -11.50
C ASP A 62 -18.68 -6.95 -11.50
N LYS A 63 -18.08 -7.87 -12.26
CA LYS A 63 -18.57 -9.25 -12.39
C LYS A 63 -17.77 -10.29 -11.59
N LYS A 64 -16.62 -9.94 -11.00
CA LYS A 64 -15.74 -10.89 -10.29
C LYS A 64 -15.38 -10.37 -8.92
N ALA A 65 -15.94 -10.99 -7.89
CA ALA A 65 -15.55 -10.80 -6.50
C ALA A 65 -14.83 -12.06 -5.98
N VAL A 66 -13.75 -11.86 -5.24
CA VAL A 66 -13.03 -12.94 -4.56
C VAL A 66 -13.13 -12.70 -3.06
N MET A 67 -13.63 -13.69 -2.34
CA MET A 67 -13.76 -13.64 -0.89
C MET A 67 -12.47 -14.12 -0.21
N PHE A 68 -11.96 -13.30 0.69
CA PHE A 68 -10.85 -13.67 1.57
C PHE A 68 -11.32 -13.61 3.03
N PRO A 69 -11.28 -14.72 3.77
CA PRO A 69 -11.55 -14.70 5.19
C PRO A 69 -10.45 -13.91 5.93
N VAL A 70 -10.83 -13.07 6.88
CA VAL A 70 -9.90 -12.21 7.63
C VAL A 70 -8.80 -13.03 8.31
N SER A 71 -9.11 -14.25 8.77
CA SER A 71 -8.14 -15.17 9.37
C SER A 71 -6.98 -15.58 8.44
N LYS A 72 -7.16 -15.51 7.11
CA LYS A 72 -6.12 -15.83 6.11
C LYS A 72 -5.40 -14.60 5.56
N MET A 73 -5.80 -13.39 5.94
CA MET A 73 -5.17 -12.16 5.47
C MET A 73 -3.84 -11.86 6.14
N PHE A 74 -3.65 -12.36 7.37
CA PHE A 74 -2.38 -12.17 8.08
C PHE A 74 -1.40 -13.26 7.64
N PRO A 75 -0.26 -12.88 7.06
CA PRO A 75 0.70 -13.86 6.57
C PRO A 75 1.22 -14.73 7.72
N VAL A 76 1.14 -16.04 7.54
CA VAL A 76 1.80 -17.02 8.41
C VAL A 76 3.31 -16.74 8.40
N LYS A 77 3.96 -16.92 9.55
CA LYS A 77 5.43 -16.81 9.70
C LYS A 77 6.14 -17.47 8.52
N GLY A 78 6.86 -16.69 7.70
CA GLY A 78 7.65 -17.19 6.56
C GLY A 78 7.40 -16.50 5.22
N SER A 79 6.22 -15.93 4.97
CA SER A 79 5.89 -15.25 3.70
C SER A 79 6.51 -13.85 3.57
N LEU A 80 7.02 -13.26 4.64
CA LEU A 80 7.65 -11.93 4.64
C LEU A 80 8.91 -11.85 3.76
N GLY A 81 9.54 -12.99 3.45
CA GLY A 81 10.70 -13.05 2.54
C GLY A 81 10.39 -12.58 1.12
N PHE A 82 9.16 -12.76 0.66
CA PHE A 82 8.71 -12.31 -0.66
C PHE A 82 8.67 -10.77 -0.77
N PHE A 83 8.44 -10.06 0.32
CA PHE A 83 8.35 -8.60 0.33
C PHE A 83 9.69 -7.88 0.45
N LYS A 84 10.79 -8.60 0.71
CA LYS A 84 12.14 -8.01 0.83
C LYS A 84 12.60 -7.19 -0.38
N PRO A 85 12.31 -7.57 -1.64
CA PRO A 85 12.73 -6.78 -2.80
C PRO A 85 11.95 -5.48 -3.00
N PHE A 86 10.84 -5.29 -2.28
CA PHE A 86 10.00 -4.11 -2.39
C PHE A 86 10.48 -3.03 -1.41
N LEU A 87 10.92 -1.91 -1.96
CA LEU A 87 11.31 -0.74 -1.19
C LEU A 87 10.14 0.25 -1.15
N ILE A 88 9.63 0.54 0.05
CA ILE A 88 8.66 1.62 0.24
C ILE A 88 9.44 2.94 0.25
N THR A 89 9.19 3.79 -0.75
CA THR A 89 9.86 5.08 -0.93
C THR A 89 9.01 6.26 -0.48
N LYS A 90 7.67 6.07 -0.42
CA LYS A 90 6.72 7.08 0.00
C LYS A 90 5.60 6.44 0.79
N PHE A 91 5.19 7.07 1.88
CA PHE A 91 4.01 6.71 2.64
C PHE A 91 3.34 7.97 3.17
N ASN A 92 2.41 8.49 2.40
CA ASN A 92 1.65 9.68 2.77
C ASN A 92 0.22 9.27 3.05
N TYR A 93 -0.37 9.75 4.13
CA TYR A 93 -1.78 9.54 4.39
C TYR A 93 -2.45 10.79 4.96
N THR A 94 -3.75 10.89 4.71
CA THR A 94 -4.61 11.94 5.24
C THR A 94 -5.83 11.29 5.87
N THR A 95 -6.03 11.53 7.15
CA THR A 95 -7.24 11.11 7.86
C THR A 95 -8.28 12.22 7.76
N ILE A 96 -9.47 11.89 7.26
CA ILE A 96 -10.59 12.82 7.13
C ILE A 96 -11.64 12.40 8.16
N LEU A 97 -11.94 13.29 9.12
CA LEU A 97 -12.96 13.07 10.13
C LEU A 97 -14.16 13.98 9.88
N ASN A 98 -15.34 13.48 10.20
CA ASN A 98 -16.56 14.27 10.10
C ASN A 98 -16.68 15.26 11.27
N ALA A 99 -17.12 16.49 10.97
CA ALA A 99 -17.32 17.56 11.93
C ALA A 99 -18.53 17.40 12.86
N GLY A 100 -19.29 16.31 12.76
CA GLY A 100 -20.53 16.08 13.53
C GLY A 100 -20.32 16.14 15.05
N ASP A 101 -19.10 15.79 15.53
CA ASP A 101 -18.60 16.08 16.87
C ASP A 101 -17.24 16.74 16.74
N SER A 102 -17.25 18.07 16.55
CA SER A 102 -16.06 18.86 16.26
C SER A 102 -15.01 18.78 17.38
N ILE A 103 -15.44 18.67 18.63
CA ILE A 103 -14.53 18.58 19.80
C ILE A 103 -13.80 17.24 19.81
N ALA A 104 -14.54 16.13 19.69
CA ALA A 104 -13.94 14.80 19.64
C ALA A 104 -13.04 14.64 18.41
N ALA A 105 -13.45 15.12 17.25
CA ALA A 105 -12.64 15.11 16.02
C ALA A 105 -11.33 15.87 16.20
N PHE A 106 -11.37 17.04 16.85
CA PHE A 106 -10.17 17.84 17.14
C PHE A 106 -9.19 17.10 18.06
N TYR A 107 -9.68 16.47 19.15
CA TYR A 107 -8.81 15.69 20.04
C TYR A 107 -8.17 14.50 19.32
N VAL A 108 -8.94 13.74 18.54
CA VAL A 108 -8.44 12.60 17.78
C VAL A 108 -7.37 13.03 16.79
N LEU A 109 -7.59 14.14 16.05
CA LEU A 109 -6.58 14.65 15.12
C LEU A 109 -5.32 15.16 15.83
N SER A 110 -5.48 15.82 17.00
CA SER A 110 -4.33 16.27 17.79
C SER A 110 -3.49 15.09 18.25
N MET A 111 -4.10 14.02 18.75
CA MET A 111 -3.39 12.79 19.11
C MET A 111 -2.70 12.15 17.91
N LEU A 112 -3.37 12.08 16.75
CA LEU A 112 -2.78 11.56 15.50
C LEU A 112 -1.59 12.39 15.07
N ASN A 113 -1.65 13.72 15.17
CA ASN A 113 -0.53 14.59 14.82
C ASN A 113 0.68 14.38 15.75
N CYS A 114 0.46 14.20 17.05
CA CYS A 114 1.53 13.84 17.99
C CYS A 114 2.17 12.48 17.63
N LEU A 115 1.35 11.46 17.33
CA LEU A 115 1.85 10.16 16.88
C LEU A 115 2.62 10.27 15.56
N ASN A 116 2.10 11.04 14.61
CA ASN A 116 2.77 11.28 13.33
C ASN A 116 4.14 11.92 13.51
N ALA A 117 4.27 12.89 14.40
CA ALA A 117 5.55 13.53 14.71
C ALA A 117 6.57 12.51 15.27
N ALA A 118 6.13 11.66 16.20
CA ALA A 118 6.99 10.61 16.77
C ALA A 118 7.40 9.56 15.72
N VAL A 119 6.45 9.10 14.90
CA VAL A 119 6.71 8.15 13.81
C VAL A 119 7.64 8.76 12.77
N TYR A 120 7.43 10.03 12.42
CA TYR A 120 8.30 10.75 11.48
C TYR A 120 9.74 10.83 12.00
N ALA A 121 9.94 11.20 13.26
CA ALA A 121 11.25 11.27 13.87
C ALA A 121 11.96 9.90 13.82
N TYR A 122 11.28 8.83 14.22
CA TYR A 122 11.80 7.47 14.18
C TYR A 122 12.14 7.01 12.75
N LEU A 123 11.26 7.27 11.78
CA LEU A 123 11.47 6.88 10.39
C LEU A 123 12.60 7.66 9.73
N LYS A 124 12.75 8.95 10.06
CA LYS A 124 13.84 9.78 9.54
C LYS A 124 15.20 9.25 9.97
N GLU A 125 15.29 8.72 11.18
CA GLU A 125 16.50 8.11 11.69
C GLU A 125 16.78 6.73 11.09
N THR A 126 15.76 5.86 11.02
CA THR A 126 15.92 4.45 10.62
C THR A 126 15.78 4.22 9.12
N ARG A 127 15.04 5.08 8.41
CA ARG A 127 14.75 4.97 6.96
C ARG A 127 14.77 6.34 6.26
N PRO A 128 15.93 6.98 6.12
CA PRO A 128 16.04 8.35 5.61
C PRO A 128 15.52 8.54 4.17
N LEU A 129 15.41 7.47 3.38
CA LEU A 129 14.90 7.49 2.01
C LEU A 129 13.36 7.40 1.92
N LEU A 130 12.67 7.20 3.03
CA LEU A 130 11.22 7.13 3.07
C LEU A 130 10.63 8.54 3.23
N ASP A 131 9.89 9.01 2.22
CA ASP A 131 9.04 10.20 2.33
C ASP A 131 7.76 9.82 3.10
N PHE A 132 7.70 10.23 4.36
CA PHE A 132 6.55 9.99 5.24
C PHE A 132 5.86 11.31 5.57
N ARG A 133 4.54 11.35 5.36
CA ARG A 133 3.68 12.46 5.79
C ARG A 133 2.35 11.91 6.28
N GLY A 134 1.92 12.40 7.44
CA GLY A 134 0.62 12.09 8.01
C GLY A 134 -0.11 13.39 8.33
N ASP A 135 -1.30 13.58 7.76
CA ASP A 135 -2.14 14.75 7.96
C ASP A 135 -3.54 14.36 8.42
N GLY A 136 -4.24 15.31 9.07
CA GLY A 136 -5.63 15.17 9.47
C GLY A 136 -6.44 16.37 9.05
N ILE A 137 -7.64 16.12 8.52
CA ILE A 137 -8.58 17.16 8.04
C ILE A 137 -9.95 16.91 8.66
N ILE A 138 -10.62 17.96 9.07
CA ILE A 138 -12.03 17.92 9.48
C ILE A 138 -12.88 18.31 8.26
N SER A 139 -13.88 17.50 7.92
CA SER A 139 -14.79 17.71 6.80
C SER A 139 -16.24 17.77 7.27
N ASP A 140 -17.01 18.67 6.73
CA ASP A 140 -18.46 18.76 7.00
C ASP A 140 -19.26 17.66 6.30
N LYS A 141 -18.66 16.97 5.34
CA LYS A 141 -19.31 15.93 4.55
C LYS A 141 -19.14 14.56 5.18
N LYS A 142 -20.23 13.96 5.69
CA LYS A 142 -20.23 12.58 6.25
C LYS A 142 -19.68 11.53 5.30
N THR A 143 -19.94 11.68 3.99
CA THR A 143 -19.50 10.74 2.95
C THR A 143 -17.99 10.73 2.73
N GLN A 144 -17.26 11.75 3.20
CA GLN A 144 -15.81 11.85 3.06
C GLN A 144 -15.04 11.31 4.26
N ASN A 145 -15.76 10.83 5.30
CA ASN A 145 -15.09 10.27 6.48
C ASN A 145 -14.27 9.03 6.12
N GLY A 146 -12.96 9.07 6.35
CA GLY A 146 -12.08 7.98 5.94
C GLY A 146 -10.60 8.31 6.00
N ILE A 147 -9.80 7.42 5.41
CA ILE A 147 -8.35 7.57 5.29
C ILE A 147 -7.96 7.46 3.81
N ILE A 148 -7.25 8.46 3.32
CA ILE A 148 -6.60 8.42 2.00
C ILE A 148 -5.12 8.14 2.25
N ALA A 149 -4.54 7.15 1.56
CA ALA A 149 -3.12 6.88 1.61
C ALA A 149 -2.52 6.78 0.19
N ASP A 150 -1.30 7.31 0.05
CA ASP A 150 -0.50 7.23 -1.17
C ASP A 150 0.84 6.57 -0.83
N ILE A 151 1.02 5.34 -1.31
CA ILE A 151 2.17 4.49 -1.02
C ILE A 151 3.02 4.37 -2.27
N GLY A 152 4.24 4.90 -2.23
CA GLY A 152 5.22 4.71 -3.29
C GLY A 152 6.05 3.45 -3.03
N ILE A 153 6.11 2.57 -4.01
CA ILE A 153 6.84 1.32 -3.96
C ILE A 153 7.82 1.28 -5.13
N CYS A 154 9.05 0.93 -4.83
CA CYS A 154 10.08 0.71 -5.85
C CYS A 154 10.57 -0.73 -5.76
N PHE A 155 10.70 -1.41 -6.89
CA PHE A 155 11.29 -2.73 -6.90
C PHE A 155 12.05 -2.99 -8.20
N ASN A 156 13.00 -3.89 -8.12
CA ASN A 156 13.77 -4.35 -9.25
C ASN A 156 13.24 -5.73 -9.66
N VAL A 157 12.95 -5.89 -10.94
CA VAL A 157 12.35 -7.14 -11.46
C VAL A 157 13.24 -8.33 -11.19
N LEU A 158 14.56 -8.20 -11.36
CA LEU A 158 15.51 -9.28 -11.09
C LEU A 158 15.47 -9.71 -9.62
N SER A 159 15.42 -8.76 -8.69
CA SER A 159 15.33 -9.03 -7.24
C SER A 159 14.05 -9.76 -6.88
N VAL A 160 12.92 -9.43 -7.53
CA VAL A 160 11.63 -10.13 -7.34
C VAL A 160 11.72 -11.57 -7.86
N LEU A 161 12.27 -11.77 -9.05
CA LEU A 161 12.48 -13.12 -9.62
C LEU A 161 13.36 -13.98 -8.71
N ILE A 162 14.48 -13.46 -8.23
CA ILE A 162 15.36 -14.17 -7.29
C ILE A 162 14.62 -14.53 -5.99
N ALA A 163 13.81 -13.61 -5.45
CA ALA A 163 13.02 -13.87 -4.25
C ALA A 163 11.96 -14.95 -4.48
N MET A 164 11.30 -14.96 -5.65
CA MET A 164 10.36 -16.01 -6.04
C MET A 164 11.04 -17.37 -6.13
N PHE A 165 12.17 -17.48 -6.83
CA PHE A 165 12.94 -18.72 -6.93
C PHE A 165 13.36 -19.24 -5.56
N LYS A 166 13.89 -18.37 -4.68
CA LYS A 166 14.26 -18.75 -3.32
C LYS A 166 13.05 -19.27 -2.51
N THR A 167 11.87 -18.70 -2.71
CA THR A 167 10.65 -19.12 -2.00
C THR A 167 10.19 -20.49 -2.49
N VAL A 168 10.22 -20.72 -3.81
CA VAL A 168 9.87 -22.03 -4.41
C VAL A 168 10.84 -23.11 -3.95
N LEU A 169 12.15 -22.84 -3.98
CA LEU A 169 13.17 -23.79 -3.53
C LEU A 169 13.07 -24.13 -2.02
N LYS A 170 12.68 -23.16 -1.19
CA LYS A 170 12.42 -23.42 0.23
C LYS A 170 11.16 -24.24 0.45
N GLY A 171 10.10 -24.00 -0.33
CA GLY A 171 8.88 -24.82 -0.29
C GLY A 171 9.15 -26.27 -0.68
N ALA A 172 9.98 -26.49 -1.70
CA ALA A 172 10.36 -27.83 -2.14
C ALA A 172 11.28 -28.61 -1.17
N LYS A 173 11.96 -27.90 -0.24
CA LYS A 173 12.80 -28.56 0.79
C LYS A 173 12.03 -28.94 2.06
N ASN A 174 10.86 -28.35 2.29
CA ASN A 174 10.06 -28.53 3.50
C ASN A 174 8.77 -29.37 3.26
N GLY A 175 8.57 -29.89 2.07
CA GLY A 175 7.56 -30.89 1.73
C GLY A 175 8.21 -32.19 1.33
#